data_a29871cd54fc22d6ad71f3b1eb888c5d
#
_entry.id   a29871cd54fc22d6ad71f3b1eb888c5d
#
_cell.length_a   1.000
_cell.length_b   1.000
_cell.length_c   1.000
_cell.angle_alpha   90.00
_cell.angle_beta   90.00
_cell.angle_gamma   90.00
#
_symmetry.space_group_name_H-M   'P 1'
#
loop_
_entity.id
_entity.type
_entity.pdbx_description
1 polymer ?
#
loop_
_entity_poly.entity_id
_entity_poly.type
_entity_poly.pdbx_seq_one_letter_code
_entity_poly.pdbx_strand_id
1 'polypeptide(L)'
;EISCSLVGSEMCIRDRAPEEEWNARFAAYCEKYPEMKELWDQYHDKDLPKKLWDNEEFWSYEDKPQATRNLSGELLNKINKVVPNLFGGSADLAPSNKTNLKGEGDFSKADYSGKNLHFGVREQAMTAIGNGLVLHGGVIPYVATFFVFSDYMKPIARLSSLMKVPLIYVLTHDSIGVGEDGPTHEPIEQLAMLRAQPNFHVFRPADAKE
;
A
#
# COMPACT_ATOMS: atom_id res chain seq x y z
N GLU A 1 -28.10 -22.10 -15.94
CA GLU A 1 -28.27 -20.79 -15.28
C GLU A 1 -28.32 -21.00 -13.77
N ILE A 2 -27.23 -20.73 -13.07
CA ILE A 2 -27.24 -20.69 -11.61
C ILE A 2 -27.92 -19.38 -11.25
N SER A 3 -29.12 -19.48 -10.67
CA SER A 3 -29.86 -18.30 -10.22
C SER A 3 -29.05 -17.57 -9.14
N CYS A 4 -28.61 -16.34 -9.42
CA CYS A 4 -27.90 -15.50 -8.45
C CYS A 4 -28.66 -15.31 -7.13
N SER A 5 -29.99 -15.47 -7.13
CA SER A 5 -30.83 -15.38 -5.94
C SER A 5 -30.66 -16.56 -4.97
N LEU A 6 -30.41 -17.78 -5.50
CA LEU A 6 -30.19 -18.97 -4.67
C LEU A 6 -28.81 -18.93 -3.97
N VAL A 7 -27.76 -18.53 -4.70
CA VAL A 7 -26.41 -18.41 -4.15
C VAL A 7 -26.36 -17.32 -3.07
N GLY A 8 -27.03 -16.17 -3.30
CA GLY A 8 -27.07 -15.08 -2.32
C GLY A 8 -27.79 -15.45 -1.02
N SER A 9 -28.93 -16.12 -1.10
CA SER A 9 -29.72 -16.49 0.09
C SER A 9 -29.09 -17.62 0.90
N GLU A 10 -28.50 -18.64 0.27
CA GLU A 10 -27.80 -19.72 0.98
C GLU A 10 -26.51 -19.23 1.66
N MET A 11 -25.74 -18.35 1.03
CA MET A 11 -24.57 -17.72 1.66
C MET A 11 -24.99 -16.91 2.90
N CYS A 12 -25.98 -16.03 2.78
CA CYS A 12 -26.48 -15.24 3.90
C CYS A 12 -26.99 -16.07 5.08
N ILE A 13 -27.61 -17.22 4.83
CA ILE A 13 -28.12 -18.11 5.90
C ILE A 13 -26.98 -18.85 6.59
N ARG A 14 -25.99 -19.33 5.82
CA ARG A 14 -24.84 -20.08 6.38
C ARG A 14 -23.90 -19.21 7.18
N ASP A 15 -23.72 -17.95 6.77
CA ASP A 15 -22.71 -17.07 7.35
C ASP A 15 -23.25 -16.27 8.54
N ARG A 16 -24.57 -16.19 8.74
CA ARG A 16 -25.18 -15.44 9.84
C ARG A 16 -24.77 -15.95 11.22
N ALA A 17 -24.82 -17.25 11.46
CA ALA A 17 -24.46 -17.80 12.77
C ALA A 17 -22.97 -17.63 13.11
N PRO A 18 -22.01 -17.87 12.17
CA PRO A 18 -20.60 -17.52 12.39
C PRO A 18 -20.36 -16.04 12.62
N GLU A 19 -21.10 -15.16 11.92
CA GLU A 19 -21.00 -13.71 12.11
C GLU A 19 -21.49 -13.28 13.50
N GLU A 20 -22.63 -13.79 13.95
CA GLU A 20 -23.18 -13.51 15.28
C GLU A 20 -22.24 -14.01 16.39
N GLU A 21 -21.67 -15.21 16.23
CA GLU A 21 -20.65 -15.73 17.16
C GLU A 21 -19.38 -14.88 17.18
N TRP A 22 -18.89 -14.47 16.01
CA TRP A 22 -17.73 -13.59 15.90
C TRP A 22 -17.99 -12.24 16.58
N ASN A 23 -19.15 -11.62 16.32
CA ASN A 23 -19.54 -10.33 16.90
C ASN A 23 -19.61 -10.42 18.44
N ALA A 24 -20.18 -11.50 18.97
CA ALA A 24 -20.25 -11.71 20.42
C ALA A 24 -18.86 -11.88 21.04
N ARG A 25 -17.97 -12.64 20.41
CA ARG A 25 -16.57 -12.80 20.83
C ARG A 25 -15.80 -11.51 20.76
N PHE A 26 -15.99 -10.74 19.69
CA PHE A 26 -15.32 -9.46 19.50
C PHE A 26 -15.79 -8.43 20.53
N ALA A 27 -17.09 -8.35 20.82
CA ALA A 27 -17.62 -7.48 21.86
C ALA A 27 -17.01 -7.82 23.25
N ALA A 28 -16.98 -9.10 23.62
CA ALA A 28 -16.37 -9.55 24.88
C ALA A 28 -14.86 -9.27 24.94
N TYR A 29 -14.16 -9.41 23.80
CA TYR A 29 -12.75 -9.05 23.68
C TYR A 29 -12.51 -7.56 23.89
N CYS A 30 -13.32 -6.70 23.26
CA CYS A 30 -13.23 -5.25 23.40
C CYS A 30 -13.52 -4.77 24.82
N GLU A 31 -14.47 -5.39 25.50
CA GLU A 31 -14.77 -5.11 26.92
C GLU A 31 -13.59 -5.47 27.82
N LYS A 32 -12.95 -6.61 27.56
CA LYS A 32 -11.81 -7.10 28.34
C LYS A 32 -10.51 -6.33 28.08
N TYR A 33 -10.32 -5.85 26.84
CA TYR A 33 -9.09 -5.19 26.37
C TYR A 33 -9.43 -3.88 25.65
N PRO A 34 -9.83 -2.81 26.37
CA PRO A 34 -10.25 -1.55 25.77
C PRO A 34 -9.15 -0.88 24.95
N GLU A 35 -7.87 -1.02 25.33
CA GLU A 35 -6.72 -0.50 24.60
C GLU A 35 -6.58 -1.16 23.20
N MET A 36 -6.94 -2.43 23.10
CA MET A 36 -6.92 -3.14 21.81
C MET A 36 -8.09 -2.75 20.93
N LYS A 37 -9.22 -2.38 21.55
CA LYS A 37 -10.36 -1.80 20.84
C LYS A 37 -10.00 -0.45 20.20
N GLU A 38 -9.33 0.43 20.94
CA GLU A 38 -8.84 1.71 20.44
C GLU A 38 -7.91 1.52 19.24
N LEU A 39 -6.97 0.57 19.36
CA LEU A 39 -6.04 0.22 18.28
C LEU A 39 -6.77 -0.33 17.07
N TRP A 40 -7.74 -1.22 17.29
CA TRP A 40 -8.59 -1.77 16.22
C TRP A 40 -9.35 -0.66 15.47
N ASP A 41 -9.98 0.24 16.21
CA ASP A 41 -10.72 1.37 15.64
C ASP A 41 -9.78 2.27 14.82
N GLN A 42 -8.59 2.61 15.35
CA GLN A 42 -7.59 3.38 14.64
C GLN A 42 -7.14 2.72 13.33
N TYR A 43 -6.99 1.39 13.32
CA TYR A 43 -6.56 0.66 12.11
C TYR A 43 -7.66 0.56 11.05
N HIS A 44 -8.93 0.62 11.47
CA HIS A 44 -10.09 0.53 10.57
C HIS A 44 -10.73 1.89 10.29
N ASP A 45 -10.21 2.97 10.90
CA ASP A 45 -10.64 4.33 10.56
C ASP A 45 -10.23 4.65 9.11
N LYS A 46 -11.13 5.33 8.42
CA LYS A 46 -10.88 5.80 7.05
C LYS A 46 -10.11 7.11 7.00
N ASP A 47 -10.10 7.83 8.12
CA ASP A 47 -9.44 9.11 8.24
C ASP A 47 -8.00 8.94 8.75
N LEU A 48 -7.07 9.61 8.09
CA LEU A 48 -5.69 9.67 8.54
C LEU A 48 -5.59 10.49 9.83
N PRO A 49 -4.65 10.15 10.73
CA PRO A 49 -4.47 10.89 11.98
C PRO A 49 -4.26 12.38 11.73
N LYS A 50 -4.98 13.24 12.46
CA LYS A 50 -4.83 14.71 12.36
C LYS A 50 -3.39 15.18 12.56
N LYS A 51 -2.62 14.47 13.39
CA LYS A 51 -1.18 14.72 13.62
C LYS A 51 -0.35 14.71 12.33
N LEU A 52 -0.84 14.08 11.26
CA LEU A 52 -0.18 14.09 9.96
C LEU A 52 -0.24 15.48 9.31
N TRP A 53 -1.37 16.19 9.46
CA TRP A 53 -1.65 17.45 8.78
C TRP A 53 -1.23 18.67 9.60
N ASP A 54 -1.34 18.58 10.92
CA ASP A 54 -1.14 19.70 11.84
C ASP A 54 0.33 19.92 12.25
N ASN A 55 1.27 19.11 11.76
CA ASN A 55 2.66 19.16 12.14
C ASN A 55 3.50 19.81 11.02
N GLU A 56 3.83 21.10 11.15
CA GLU A 56 4.66 21.84 10.18
C GLU A 56 6.06 21.23 10.01
N GLU A 57 6.67 20.73 11.08
CA GLU A 57 7.99 20.09 11.02
C GLU A 57 7.96 18.81 10.15
N PHE A 58 6.83 18.11 10.16
CA PHE A 58 6.64 16.92 9.35
C PHE A 58 6.78 17.24 7.85
N TRP A 59 6.29 18.38 7.40
CA TRP A 59 6.31 18.85 6.02
C TRP A 59 7.52 19.71 5.67
N SER A 60 8.45 19.87 6.61
CA SER A 60 9.69 20.59 6.42
C SER A 60 10.75 19.72 5.73
N TYR A 61 11.40 20.26 4.72
CA TYR A 61 12.48 19.61 3.96
C TYR A 61 13.65 20.55 3.77
N GLU A 62 14.86 19.99 3.73
CA GLU A 62 16.03 20.74 3.34
C GLU A 62 15.97 21.12 1.86
N ASP A 63 16.24 22.38 1.57
CA ASP A 63 16.31 22.90 0.19
C ASP A 63 17.67 22.57 -0.43
N LYS A 64 17.82 21.27 -0.78
CA LYS A 64 19.01 20.77 -1.47
C LYS A 64 18.62 19.86 -2.63
N PRO A 65 19.36 19.90 -3.75
CA PRO A 65 19.15 18.99 -4.86
C PRO A 65 19.36 17.54 -4.41
N GLN A 66 18.33 16.72 -4.56
CA GLN A 66 18.42 15.28 -4.33
C GLN A 66 17.40 14.50 -5.17
N ALA A 67 17.64 13.21 -5.34
CA ALA A 67 16.69 12.36 -6.05
C ALA A 67 15.36 12.26 -5.30
N THR A 68 14.25 12.43 -6.00
CA THR A 68 12.89 12.38 -5.41
C THR A 68 12.60 11.06 -4.71
N ARG A 69 13.21 9.93 -5.11
CA ARG A 69 13.14 8.66 -4.39
C ARG A 69 13.66 8.73 -2.95
N ASN A 70 14.69 9.55 -2.69
CA ASN A 70 15.21 9.76 -1.33
C ASN A 70 14.21 10.52 -0.49
N LEU A 71 13.63 11.59 -1.03
CA LEU A 71 12.57 12.39 -0.40
C LEU A 71 11.35 11.51 -0.08
N SER A 72 10.92 10.70 -1.05
CA SER A 72 9.84 9.72 -0.86
C SER A 72 10.14 8.73 0.28
N GLY A 73 11.37 8.20 0.35
CA GLY A 73 11.78 7.31 1.43
C GLY A 73 11.86 7.98 2.80
N GLU A 74 12.27 9.24 2.86
CA GLU A 74 12.25 10.05 4.08
C GLU A 74 10.81 10.29 4.54
N LEU A 75 9.94 10.71 3.62
CA LEU A 75 8.52 10.94 3.89
C LEU A 75 7.82 9.66 4.35
N LEU A 76 8.05 8.54 3.67
CA LEU A 76 7.50 7.24 4.03
C LEU A 76 7.82 6.87 5.48
N ASN A 77 9.07 7.09 5.90
CA ASN A 77 9.50 6.84 7.27
C ASN A 77 8.98 7.87 8.29
N LYS A 78 8.73 9.12 7.88
CA LYS A 78 8.02 10.09 8.72
C LYS A 78 6.56 9.67 8.91
N ILE A 79 5.86 9.30 7.82
CA ILE A 79 4.46 8.83 7.85
C ILE A 79 4.32 7.61 8.76
N ASN A 80 5.21 6.64 8.66
CA ASN A 80 5.17 5.42 9.49
C ASN A 80 5.16 5.70 11.01
N LYS A 81 5.74 6.81 11.46
CA LYS A 81 5.74 7.19 12.89
C LYS A 81 4.36 7.63 13.39
N VAL A 82 3.49 8.10 12.51
CA VAL A 82 2.16 8.63 12.86
C VAL A 82 1.02 7.78 12.32
N VAL A 83 1.30 6.93 11.33
CA VAL A 83 0.37 5.99 10.73
C VAL A 83 0.86 4.56 11.00
N PRO A 84 0.50 3.97 12.14
CA PRO A 84 1.10 2.72 12.63
C PRO A 84 0.74 1.51 11.77
N ASN A 85 -0.33 1.57 11.00
CA ASN A 85 -0.80 0.51 10.10
C ASN A 85 -0.29 0.66 8.66
N LEU A 86 0.72 1.50 8.42
CA LEU A 86 1.44 1.53 7.15
C LEU A 86 2.24 0.24 6.99
N PHE A 87 2.11 -0.44 5.84
CA PHE A 87 2.62 -1.79 5.64
C PHE A 87 2.94 -2.03 4.16
N GLY A 88 4.09 -2.59 3.81
CA GLY A 88 4.37 -2.80 2.40
C GLY A 88 5.83 -3.11 2.08
N GLY A 89 6.18 -2.98 0.81
CA GLY A 89 7.53 -3.27 0.34
C GLY A 89 7.67 -3.29 -1.17
N SER A 90 8.76 -3.85 -1.64
CA SER A 90 9.14 -3.83 -3.06
C SER A 90 9.28 -5.22 -3.68
N ALA A 91 9.17 -5.26 -5.00
CA ALA A 91 9.53 -6.41 -5.83
C ALA A 91 11.07 -6.49 -5.97
N ASP A 92 11.75 -6.92 -4.91
CA ASP A 92 13.21 -7.12 -4.80
C ASP A 92 14.09 -5.86 -4.99
N LEU A 93 13.49 -4.67 -4.92
CA LEU A 93 14.18 -3.40 -5.21
C LEU A 93 14.10 -2.40 -4.04
N ALA A 94 13.79 -2.86 -2.83
CA ALA A 94 13.55 -1.98 -1.68
C ALA A 94 14.71 -1.01 -1.36
N PRO A 95 16.00 -1.42 -1.42
CA PRO A 95 17.12 -0.50 -1.19
C PRO A 95 17.20 0.62 -2.25
N SER A 96 16.91 0.30 -3.52
CA SER A 96 16.94 1.25 -4.64
C SER A 96 15.71 2.15 -4.66
N ASN A 97 14.54 1.61 -4.36
CA ASN A 97 13.27 2.36 -4.25
C ASN A 97 13.18 3.21 -2.98
N LYS A 98 14.07 2.98 -1.98
CA LYS A 98 14.03 3.64 -0.67
C LYS A 98 12.74 3.37 0.11
N THR A 99 12.17 2.18 -0.01
CA THR A 99 10.86 1.81 0.54
C THR A 99 10.90 0.97 1.81
N ASN A 100 12.06 0.79 2.42
CA ASN A 100 12.17 0.13 3.72
C ASN A 100 11.67 1.05 4.85
N LEU A 101 10.77 0.52 5.67
CA LEU A 101 10.38 1.11 6.95
C LEU A 101 11.47 0.79 7.98
N LYS A 102 12.24 1.81 8.34
CA LYS A 102 13.41 1.66 9.22
C LYS A 102 12.99 1.28 10.63
N GLY A 103 13.57 0.22 11.14
CA GLY A 103 13.32 -0.27 12.50
C GLY A 103 12.07 -1.13 12.67
N GLU A 104 11.30 -1.36 11.60
CA GLU A 104 10.04 -2.10 11.67
C GLU A 104 10.16 -3.61 11.41
N GLY A 105 11.35 -4.10 11.10
CA GLY A 105 11.58 -5.52 10.83
C GLY A 105 10.92 -6.04 9.54
N ASP A 106 11.22 -7.29 9.22
CA ASP A 106 10.71 -7.97 8.03
C ASP A 106 9.54 -8.88 8.40
N PHE A 107 8.43 -8.74 7.69
CA PHE A 107 7.29 -9.65 7.83
C PHE A 107 7.65 -11.02 7.24
N SER A 108 7.65 -12.04 8.06
CA SER A 108 8.03 -13.38 7.66
C SER A 108 7.26 -14.46 8.40
N LYS A 109 7.40 -15.72 7.97
CA LYS A 109 6.83 -16.87 8.69
C LYS A 109 7.37 -17.00 10.12
N ALA A 110 8.58 -16.53 10.37
CA ALA A 110 9.20 -16.59 11.69
C ALA A 110 8.78 -15.41 12.59
N ASP A 111 8.42 -14.27 11.97
CA ASP A 111 8.04 -13.06 12.69
C ASP A 111 6.97 -12.29 11.89
N TYR A 112 5.76 -12.26 12.41
CA TYR A 112 4.63 -11.52 11.85
C TYR A 112 4.52 -10.07 12.37
N SER A 113 5.42 -9.63 13.25
CA SER A 113 5.41 -8.26 13.76
C SER A 113 6.06 -7.26 12.81
N GLY A 114 6.88 -7.73 11.87
CA GLY A 114 7.54 -6.88 10.88
C GLY A 114 6.56 -6.24 9.90
N LYS A 115 6.91 -5.07 9.36
CA LYS A 115 6.09 -4.33 8.39
C LYS A 115 6.65 -4.31 6.97
N ASN A 116 7.90 -4.73 6.79
CA ASN A 116 8.53 -4.78 5.48
C ASN A 116 8.22 -6.09 4.78
N LEU A 117 7.55 -6.01 3.63
CA LEU A 117 7.26 -7.15 2.77
C LEU A 117 8.30 -7.31 1.67
N HIS A 118 8.79 -8.52 1.49
CA HIS A 118 9.69 -8.89 0.41
C HIS A 118 8.96 -9.74 -0.63
N PHE A 119 8.54 -9.11 -1.73
CA PHE A 119 7.74 -9.81 -2.75
C PHE A 119 8.59 -10.62 -3.73
N GLY A 120 9.91 -10.41 -3.77
CA GLY A 120 10.77 -10.92 -4.82
C GLY A 120 10.46 -10.30 -6.19
N VAL A 121 11.03 -10.81 -7.26
CA VAL A 121 10.78 -10.34 -8.63
C VAL A 121 9.41 -10.86 -9.11
N ARG A 122 8.32 -10.27 -8.57
CA ARG A 122 6.93 -10.73 -8.77
C ARG A 122 5.93 -9.56 -8.73
N GLU A 123 6.08 -8.58 -9.61
CA GLU A 123 5.28 -7.35 -9.62
C GLU A 123 3.79 -7.62 -9.72
N GLN A 124 3.40 -8.60 -10.52
CA GLN A 124 2.00 -9.00 -10.65
C GLN A 124 1.42 -9.57 -9.34
N ALA A 125 2.14 -10.49 -8.71
CA ALA A 125 1.73 -11.08 -7.43
C ALA A 125 1.77 -10.03 -6.31
N MET A 126 2.80 -9.18 -6.28
CA MET A 126 2.91 -8.06 -5.34
C MET A 126 1.67 -7.17 -5.40
N THR A 127 1.26 -6.77 -6.59
CA THR A 127 0.07 -5.93 -6.79
C THR A 127 -1.21 -6.66 -6.36
N ALA A 128 -1.34 -7.95 -6.65
CA ALA A 128 -2.50 -8.75 -6.23
C ALA A 128 -2.57 -8.90 -4.71
N ILE A 129 -1.45 -9.14 -4.05
CA ILE A 129 -1.34 -9.19 -2.58
C ILE A 129 -1.72 -7.83 -1.99
N GLY A 130 -1.19 -6.73 -2.55
CA GLY A 130 -1.56 -5.37 -2.13
C GLY A 130 -3.07 -5.11 -2.21
N ASN A 131 -3.72 -5.50 -3.31
CA ASN A 131 -5.17 -5.42 -3.43
C ASN A 131 -5.89 -6.24 -2.35
N GLY A 132 -5.43 -7.45 -2.08
CA GLY A 132 -5.98 -8.32 -1.03
C GLY A 132 -5.86 -7.69 0.36
N LEU A 133 -4.73 -7.08 0.68
CA LEU A 133 -4.51 -6.38 1.94
C LEU A 133 -5.47 -5.20 2.12
N VAL A 134 -5.67 -4.37 1.08
CA VAL A 134 -6.65 -3.28 1.14
C VAL A 134 -8.07 -3.79 1.33
N LEU A 135 -8.45 -4.83 0.58
CA LEU A 135 -9.80 -5.42 0.68
C LEU A 135 -10.07 -6.05 2.04
N HIS A 136 -9.05 -6.64 2.67
CA HIS A 136 -9.16 -7.16 4.03
C HIS A 136 -9.37 -6.04 5.05
N GLY A 137 -8.72 -4.89 4.84
CA GLY A 137 -8.75 -3.77 5.78
C GLY A 137 -7.73 -3.90 6.92
N GLY A 138 -7.67 -2.88 7.77
CA GLY A 138 -6.78 -2.81 8.93
C GLY A 138 -5.37 -2.32 8.63
N VAL A 139 -4.90 -2.36 7.39
CA VAL A 139 -3.60 -1.86 6.97
C VAL A 139 -3.70 -0.90 5.79
N ILE A 140 -2.76 0.01 5.68
CA ILE A 140 -2.57 0.90 4.53
C ILE A 140 -1.37 0.36 3.74
N PRO A 141 -1.60 -0.47 2.72
CA PRO A 141 -0.52 -1.09 2.00
C PRO A 141 0.07 -0.18 0.92
N TYR A 142 1.38 -0.28 0.74
CA TYR A 142 2.08 0.23 -0.42
C TYR A 142 2.88 -0.89 -1.10
N VAL A 143 3.04 -0.78 -2.41
CA VAL A 143 3.83 -1.68 -3.23
C VAL A 143 4.76 -0.88 -4.12
N ALA A 144 5.98 -1.37 -4.33
CA ALA A 144 7.00 -0.59 -5.03
C ALA A 144 7.82 -1.42 -6.01
N THR A 145 8.18 -0.78 -7.11
CA THR A 145 9.11 -1.30 -8.10
C THR A 145 9.70 -0.13 -8.92
N PHE A 146 10.57 -0.39 -9.87
CA PHE A 146 10.95 0.60 -10.86
C PHE A 146 9.79 0.89 -11.82
N PHE A 147 9.73 2.12 -12.30
CA PHE A 147 8.60 2.57 -13.11
C PHE A 147 8.39 1.75 -14.38
N VAL A 148 9.46 1.36 -15.07
CA VAL A 148 9.39 0.50 -16.26
C VAL A 148 8.70 -0.84 -15.96
N PHE A 149 8.90 -1.39 -14.76
CA PHE A 149 8.29 -2.67 -14.36
C PHE A 149 6.81 -2.56 -14.01
N SER A 150 6.23 -1.35 -14.12
CA SER A 150 4.77 -1.20 -14.14
C SER A 150 4.11 -2.01 -15.27
N ASP A 151 4.85 -2.37 -16.30
CA ASP A 151 4.39 -3.25 -17.37
C ASP A 151 3.96 -4.63 -16.83
N TYR A 152 4.70 -5.16 -15.85
CA TYR A 152 4.39 -6.45 -15.23
C TYR A 152 3.25 -6.37 -14.20
N MET A 153 3.06 -5.23 -13.55
CA MET A 153 1.98 -5.05 -12.59
C MET A 153 0.65 -4.60 -13.23
N LYS A 154 0.68 -4.05 -14.45
CA LYS A 154 -0.45 -3.41 -15.13
C LYS A 154 -1.75 -4.22 -15.13
N PRO A 155 -1.77 -5.54 -15.43
CA PRO A 155 -3.01 -6.31 -15.46
C PRO A 155 -3.76 -6.27 -14.12
N ILE A 156 -3.01 -6.34 -13.01
CA ILE A 156 -3.58 -6.31 -11.66
C ILE A 156 -3.86 -4.88 -11.20
N ALA A 157 -3.03 -3.91 -11.57
CA ALA A 157 -3.31 -2.50 -11.33
C ALA A 157 -4.62 -2.05 -11.99
N ARG A 158 -4.92 -2.61 -13.18
CA ARG A 158 -6.23 -2.43 -13.81
C ARG A 158 -7.38 -2.96 -12.96
N LEU A 159 -7.19 -4.08 -12.28
CA LEU A 159 -8.19 -4.61 -11.34
C LEU A 159 -8.33 -3.72 -10.10
N SER A 160 -7.23 -3.18 -9.56
CA SER A 160 -7.27 -2.20 -8.46
C SER A 160 -8.18 -1.03 -8.83
N SER A 161 -7.97 -0.48 -10.02
CA SER A 161 -8.76 0.62 -10.58
C SER A 161 -10.23 0.25 -10.76
N LEU A 162 -10.51 -0.93 -11.34
CA LEU A 162 -11.88 -1.42 -11.57
C LEU A 162 -12.65 -1.63 -10.26
N MET A 163 -11.98 -2.18 -9.25
CA MET A 163 -12.53 -2.41 -7.90
C MET A 163 -12.51 -1.15 -7.02
N LYS A 164 -11.88 -0.05 -7.48
CA LYS A 164 -11.66 1.18 -6.71
C LYS A 164 -10.92 0.94 -5.39
N VAL A 165 -9.92 0.06 -5.44
CA VAL A 165 -9.07 -0.29 -4.30
C VAL A 165 -7.98 0.78 -4.14
N PRO A 166 -7.87 1.46 -2.99
CA PRO A 166 -6.89 2.52 -2.76
C PRO A 166 -5.51 1.96 -2.40
N LEU A 167 -4.89 1.21 -3.31
CA LEU A 167 -3.53 0.72 -3.18
C LEU A 167 -2.53 1.80 -3.58
N ILE A 168 -1.50 2.01 -2.77
CA ILE A 168 -0.43 2.97 -3.03
C ILE A 168 0.68 2.29 -3.82
N TYR A 169 1.05 2.89 -4.96
CA TYR A 169 2.14 2.45 -5.83
C TYR A 169 3.30 3.43 -5.73
N VAL A 170 4.47 2.96 -5.32
CA VAL A 170 5.70 3.75 -5.29
C VAL A 170 6.58 3.31 -6.46
N LEU A 171 6.61 4.12 -7.51
CA LEU A 171 7.28 3.81 -8.77
C LEU A 171 8.47 4.76 -8.96
N THR A 172 9.66 4.24 -8.81
CA THR A 172 10.91 5.02 -8.90
C THR A 172 11.59 4.82 -10.25
N HIS A 173 12.71 5.54 -10.48
CA HIS A 173 13.46 5.44 -11.74
C HIS A 173 12.55 5.76 -12.94
N ASP A 174 11.84 6.89 -12.86
CA ASP A 174 10.75 7.27 -13.75
C ASP A 174 11.18 8.15 -14.95
N SER A 175 12.47 8.24 -15.21
CA SER A 175 13.05 9.03 -16.30
C SER A 175 13.74 8.15 -17.33
N ILE A 176 13.68 8.56 -18.61
CA ILE A 176 14.52 7.99 -19.67
C ILE A 176 16.01 8.20 -19.41
N GLY A 177 16.38 9.10 -18.51
CA GLY A 177 17.74 9.37 -18.08
C GLY A 177 18.20 8.55 -16.88
N VAL A 178 17.70 7.32 -16.70
CA VAL A 178 18.08 6.41 -15.60
C VAL A 178 19.59 6.12 -15.57
N GLY A 179 20.26 6.24 -16.70
CA GLY A 179 21.70 6.14 -16.81
C GLY A 179 22.18 4.76 -17.26
N GLU A 180 23.14 4.19 -16.54
CA GLU A 180 23.84 2.96 -16.94
C GLU A 180 22.98 1.69 -16.99
N ASP A 181 21.79 1.72 -16.40
CA ASP A 181 20.84 0.60 -16.46
C ASP A 181 20.32 0.32 -17.87
N GLY A 182 20.37 1.34 -18.74
CA GLY A 182 20.09 1.24 -20.15
C GLY A 182 18.60 1.09 -20.52
N PRO A 183 18.31 0.82 -21.81
CA PRO A 183 16.95 0.88 -22.35
C PRO A 183 15.96 -0.14 -21.75
N THR A 184 16.45 -1.20 -21.13
CA THR A 184 15.58 -2.16 -20.42
C THR A 184 14.97 -1.60 -19.13
N HIS A 185 15.49 -0.47 -18.65
CA HIS A 185 15.06 0.18 -17.40
C HIS A 185 14.54 1.60 -17.61
N GLU A 186 14.59 2.11 -18.84
CA GLU A 186 14.19 3.45 -19.22
C GLU A 186 12.69 3.50 -19.58
N PRO A 187 11.82 4.08 -18.74
CA PRO A 187 10.40 4.16 -19.04
C PRO A 187 10.11 5.24 -20.09
N ILE A 188 9.22 4.95 -21.04
CA ILE A 188 8.77 5.87 -22.09
C ILE A 188 7.26 5.99 -22.07
N GLU A 189 6.54 4.91 -22.39
CA GLU A 189 5.09 4.88 -22.51
C GLU A 189 4.34 4.69 -21.18
N GLN A 190 5.00 4.26 -20.12
CA GLN A 190 4.38 3.88 -18.85
C GLN A 190 3.57 5.01 -18.23
N LEU A 191 4.06 6.26 -18.32
CA LEU A 191 3.34 7.41 -17.79
C LEU A 191 2.01 7.64 -18.50
N ALA A 192 2.02 7.60 -19.83
CA ALA A 192 0.81 7.74 -20.63
C ALA A 192 -0.17 6.59 -20.36
N MET A 193 0.35 5.37 -20.25
CA MET A 193 -0.40 4.17 -19.96
C MET A 193 -1.14 4.27 -18.61
N LEU A 194 -0.47 4.68 -17.53
CA LEU A 194 -1.10 4.81 -16.21
C LEU A 194 -2.09 5.98 -16.17
N ARG A 195 -1.78 7.10 -16.83
CA ARG A 195 -2.70 8.25 -16.92
C ARG A 195 -3.96 7.95 -17.73
N ALA A 196 -3.89 7.04 -18.69
CA ALA A 196 -5.05 6.61 -19.47
C ALA A 196 -5.98 5.66 -18.71
N GLN A 197 -5.56 5.13 -17.55
CA GLN A 197 -6.33 4.18 -16.77
C GLN A 197 -7.38 4.89 -15.91
N PRO A 198 -8.69 4.62 -16.08
CA PRO A 198 -9.74 5.26 -15.27
C PRO A 198 -9.55 4.98 -13.76
N ASN A 199 -9.89 5.94 -12.91
CA ASN A 199 -9.75 5.84 -11.45
C ASN A 199 -8.32 5.58 -10.94
N PHE A 200 -7.30 5.85 -11.76
CA PHE A 200 -5.91 5.75 -11.38
C PHE A 200 -5.32 7.16 -11.24
N HIS A 201 -4.90 7.53 -10.05
CA HIS A 201 -4.32 8.84 -9.78
C HIS A 201 -2.80 8.76 -9.90
N VAL A 202 -2.22 9.56 -10.77
CA VAL A 202 -0.78 9.56 -11.03
C VAL A 202 -0.19 10.89 -10.59
N PHE A 203 0.66 10.84 -9.57
CA PHE A 203 1.44 11.96 -9.07
C PHE A 203 2.90 11.78 -9.48
N ARG A 204 3.52 12.83 -9.96
CA ARG A 204 4.94 12.82 -10.37
C ARG A 204 5.60 14.10 -9.86
N PRO A 205 5.94 14.14 -8.57
CA PRO A 205 6.53 15.30 -7.95
C PRO A 205 7.92 15.59 -8.51
N ALA A 206 8.23 16.87 -8.71
CA ALA A 206 9.54 17.35 -9.17
C ALA A 206 10.48 17.66 -8.00
N ASP A 207 9.96 18.01 -6.84
CA ASP A 207 10.73 18.39 -5.66
C ASP A 207 10.08 17.89 -4.35
N ALA A 208 10.63 18.35 -3.22
CA ALA A 208 10.18 17.95 -1.89
C ALA A 208 8.83 18.55 -1.47
N LYS A 209 8.39 19.62 -2.11
CA LYS A 209 7.15 20.33 -1.74
C LYS A 209 5.93 19.77 -2.44
N GLU A 210 6.13 19.20 -3.63
CA GLU A 210 5.08 18.54 -4.41
C GLU A 210 4.76 17.13 -3.91
#